data_05598cd2db4402503aa738cdda712efd
#
_entry.id   05598cd2db4402503aa738cdda712efd
#
_cell.length_a   1.000
_cell.length_b   1.000
_cell.length_c   1.000
_cell.angle_alpha   90.00
_cell.angle_beta   90.00
_cell.angle_gamma   90.00
#
_symmetry.space_group_name_H-M   'P 1'
#
loop_
_entity.id
_entity.type
_entity.pdbx_description
1 polymer ?
#
loop_
_entity_poly.entity_id
_entity_poly.type
_entity_poly.pdbx_seq_one_letter_code
_entity_poly.pdbx_strand_id
1 'polypeptide(L)'
;TNQPLFANPRNSCAGTLRQLDPKIVASRKLDFFAYSVHLPENWEPSAGNLKKPNSQSDALKFLKNIGFKVNTKYQIKKTLIEANSYYNHWETGKESLDYATDGIVVKIDNFDMQNILGSTNKAPRWAIAVKYPAEEKATKLKKLIFQVGRSGAITPVAEFESIELAGTSVNRATLHNAKRLSSLDLHYEDTIIVRKAGEIIPEVIRVIKEFRTVDSKLVEFPKNCPACNSKLIQEENEAITKCINSKCPAKLKGLLRHWVSKGSMNIDGLGEKIINQLVNEGYVKSIADLYKLEIDSLLELERFGEKSANNLLIQINESKNKNWHKQLYGLGIPHIGEANAKSLSKNFHSIEELNTVAKEAPENISNIYGFGNEMKNAIIKWFDDSNNQTLIK
;
A
#
# COMPACT_ATOMS: atom_id res chain seq x y z
N THR A 1 -0.46 -26.60 -21.31
CA THR A 1 -1.64 -25.77 -21.69
C THR A 1 -1.28 -24.80 -22.81
N ASN A 2 -0.88 -24.81 -23.87
CA ASN A 2 -0.53 -23.84 -24.96
C ASN A 2 -0.93 -22.37 -24.74
N GLN A 3 -1.01 -21.94 -23.48
CA GLN A 3 -1.28 -20.55 -23.08
C GLN A 3 0.04 -19.81 -22.84
N PRO A 4 0.12 -18.49 -23.11
CA PRO A 4 1.30 -17.71 -22.81
C PRO A 4 1.63 -17.79 -21.30
N LEU A 5 2.92 -17.87 -20.98
CA LEU A 5 3.38 -17.91 -19.61
C LEU A 5 3.04 -16.57 -18.90
N PHE A 6 2.64 -16.67 -17.65
CA PHE A 6 2.49 -15.48 -16.81
C PHE A 6 3.87 -14.90 -16.48
N ALA A 7 4.00 -13.58 -16.56
CA ALA A 7 5.25 -12.90 -16.27
C ALA A 7 5.65 -12.96 -14.77
N ASN A 8 4.68 -13.14 -13.87
CA ASN A 8 4.92 -13.14 -12.44
C ASN A 8 4.08 -14.24 -11.74
N PRO A 9 4.71 -15.20 -11.02
CA PRO A 9 4.00 -16.28 -10.34
C PRO A 9 3.05 -15.80 -9.23
N ARG A 10 3.38 -14.72 -8.52
CA ARG A 10 2.52 -14.12 -7.49
C ARG A 10 1.20 -13.60 -8.10
N ASN A 11 1.29 -12.85 -9.19
CA ASN A 11 0.12 -12.34 -9.90
C ASN A 11 -0.68 -13.45 -10.56
N SER A 12 0.00 -14.46 -11.11
CA SER A 12 -0.63 -15.65 -11.67
C SER A 12 -1.45 -16.40 -10.63
N CYS A 13 -0.89 -16.65 -9.45
CA CYS A 13 -1.58 -17.32 -8.36
C CYS A 13 -2.80 -16.51 -7.89
N ALA A 14 -2.62 -15.22 -7.61
CA ALA A 14 -3.70 -14.34 -7.17
C ALA A 14 -4.83 -14.22 -8.21
N GLY A 15 -4.48 -14.10 -9.48
CA GLY A 15 -5.43 -14.06 -10.59
C GLY A 15 -6.15 -15.38 -10.79
N THR A 16 -5.47 -16.51 -10.59
CA THR A 16 -6.04 -17.84 -10.71
C THR A 16 -7.11 -18.09 -9.63
N LEU A 17 -6.81 -17.75 -8.37
CA LEU A 17 -7.76 -17.92 -7.27
C LEU A 17 -9.04 -17.07 -7.40
N ARG A 18 -9.04 -16.06 -8.25
CA ARG A 18 -10.20 -15.21 -8.54
C ARG A 18 -11.03 -15.68 -9.75
N GLN A 19 -10.64 -16.79 -10.40
CA GLN A 19 -11.42 -17.33 -11.53
C GLN A 19 -12.76 -17.90 -11.03
N LEU A 20 -13.81 -17.60 -11.76
CA LEU A 20 -15.15 -18.10 -11.47
C LEU A 20 -15.30 -19.60 -11.79
N ASP A 21 -14.59 -20.08 -12.83
CA ASP A 21 -14.61 -21.49 -13.23
C ASP A 21 -13.53 -22.28 -12.46
N PRO A 22 -13.93 -23.22 -11.56
CA PRO A 22 -12.99 -24.04 -10.81
C PRO A 22 -12.14 -24.96 -11.68
N LYS A 23 -12.58 -25.31 -12.90
CA LYS A 23 -11.79 -26.11 -13.84
C LYS A 23 -10.54 -25.39 -14.31
N ILE A 24 -10.63 -24.07 -14.51
CA ILE A 24 -9.47 -23.23 -14.85
C ILE A 24 -8.48 -23.22 -13.68
N VAL A 25 -8.97 -23.09 -12.44
CA VAL A 25 -8.12 -23.13 -11.25
C VAL A 25 -7.40 -24.48 -11.15
N ALA A 26 -8.13 -25.57 -11.29
CA ALA A 26 -7.59 -26.93 -11.22
C ALA A 26 -6.52 -27.19 -12.30
N SER A 27 -6.74 -26.70 -13.54
CA SER A 27 -5.80 -26.89 -14.65
C SER A 27 -4.44 -26.22 -14.44
N ARG A 28 -4.40 -25.16 -13.60
CA ARG A 28 -3.16 -24.38 -13.31
C ARG A 28 -2.29 -24.98 -12.22
N LYS A 29 -2.75 -26.01 -11.53
CA LYS A 29 -1.98 -26.79 -10.54
C LYS A 29 -1.21 -25.92 -9.56
N LEU A 30 -1.91 -24.99 -8.89
CA LEU A 30 -1.32 -24.14 -7.86
C LEU A 30 -0.74 -25.00 -6.72
N ASP A 31 0.38 -24.57 -6.19
CA ASP A 31 1.03 -25.20 -5.04
C ASP A 31 0.84 -24.35 -3.77
N PHE A 32 1.06 -24.97 -2.60
CA PHE A 32 0.82 -24.34 -1.31
C PHE A 32 1.88 -24.78 -0.30
N PHE A 33 2.42 -23.81 0.45
CA PHE A 33 3.29 -24.06 1.59
C PHE A 33 2.67 -23.52 2.87
N ALA A 34 2.43 -24.41 3.86
CA ALA A 34 2.10 -24.01 5.21
C ALA A 34 3.37 -23.63 5.98
N TYR A 35 3.35 -22.52 6.72
CA TYR A 35 4.53 -22.03 7.45
C TYR A 35 4.24 -21.65 8.90
N SER A 36 2.98 -21.64 9.34
CA SER A 36 2.58 -21.42 10.72
C SER A 36 1.28 -22.14 11.02
N VAL A 37 1.07 -22.48 12.29
CA VAL A 37 -0.16 -23.07 12.82
C VAL A 37 -0.57 -22.31 14.07
N HIS A 38 -1.85 -22.03 14.21
CA HIS A 38 -2.45 -21.44 15.40
C HIS A 38 -3.45 -22.45 15.98
N LEU A 39 -3.13 -22.96 17.15
CA LEU A 39 -3.97 -23.90 17.87
C LEU A 39 -4.65 -23.19 19.05
N PRO A 40 -5.88 -23.54 19.42
CA PRO A 40 -6.53 -23.06 20.63
C PRO A 40 -5.66 -23.30 21.86
N GLU A 41 -5.80 -22.49 22.91
CA GLU A 41 -5.03 -22.66 24.15
C GLU A 41 -5.24 -24.02 24.78
N ASN A 42 -6.50 -24.51 24.77
CA ASN A 42 -6.93 -25.79 25.30
C ASN A 42 -6.92 -26.93 24.26
N TRP A 43 -6.16 -26.77 23.16
CA TRP A 43 -6.05 -27.78 22.14
C TRP A 43 -5.32 -29.02 22.69
N GLU A 44 -5.95 -30.17 22.56
CA GLU A 44 -5.37 -31.46 22.83
C GLU A 44 -5.47 -32.38 21.61
N PRO A 45 -4.48 -33.26 21.37
CA PRO A 45 -4.53 -34.18 20.25
C PRO A 45 -5.60 -35.22 20.44
N SER A 46 -6.46 -35.40 19.47
CA SER A 46 -7.56 -36.35 19.48
C SER A 46 -7.10 -37.84 19.37
N ALA A 47 -5.92 -38.07 18.80
CA ALA A 47 -5.28 -39.39 18.66
C ALA A 47 -3.80 -39.26 18.25
N GLY A 48 -2.99 -40.27 18.58
CA GLY A 48 -1.59 -40.41 18.11
C GLY A 48 -0.54 -39.62 18.88
N ASN A 49 0.70 -39.67 18.37
CA ASN A 49 1.87 -39.01 18.96
C ASN A 49 2.01 -37.51 18.63
N LEU A 50 0.89 -36.85 18.29
CA LEU A 50 0.92 -35.43 18.01
C LEU A 50 1.08 -34.63 19.30
N LYS A 51 2.10 -33.76 19.36
CA LYS A 51 2.30 -32.85 20.50
C LYS A 51 2.06 -31.42 20.01
N LYS A 52 1.53 -30.59 20.91
CA LYS A 52 1.42 -29.14 20.65
C LYS A 52 2.82 -28.57 20.41
N PRO A 53 3.07 -27.89 19.30
CA PRO A 53 4.38 -27.33 19.03
C PRO A 53 4.72 -26.21 20.02
N ASN A 54 5.99 -26.15 20.46
CA ASN A 54 6.52 -25.10 21.31
C ASN A 54 7.58 -24.23 20.60
N SER A 55 7.85 -24.53 19.33
CA SER A 55 8.78 -23.79 18.51
C SER A 55 8.31 -23.70 17.06
N GLN A 56 8.90 -22.77 16.30
CA GLN A 56 8.65 -22.60 14.87
C GLN A 56 9.02 -23.86 14.09
N SER A 57 10.16 -24.47 14.42
CA SER A 57 10.63 -25.71 13.78
C SER A 57 9.72 -26.91 14.10
N ASP A 58 9.19 -27.00 15.33
CA ASP A 58 8.23 -28.05 15.68
C ASP A 58 6.88 -27.82 15.03
N ALA A 59 6.45 -26.55 14.84
CA ALA A 59 5.26 -26.23 14.07
C ALA A 59 5.35 -26.69 12.60
N LEU A 60 6.52 -26.56 11.99
CA LEU A 60 6.73 -27.07 10.62
C LEU A 60 6.69 -28.61 10.58
N LYS A 61 7.29 -29.28 11.57
CA LYS A 61 7.20 -30.76 11.69
C LYS A 61 5.77 -31.22 11.93
N PHE A 62 5.04 -30.52 12.81
CA PHE A 62 3.62 -30.79 13.08
C PHE A 62 2.79 -30.67 11.81
N LEU A 63 2.92 -29.56 11.06
CA LEU A 63 2.20 -29.35 9.81
C LEU A 63 2.50 -30.46 8.80
N LYS A 64 3.77 -30.86 8.66
CA LYS A 64 4.17 -31.98 7.79
C LYS A 64 3.53 -33.29 8.22
N ASN A 65 3.48 -33.58 9.53
CA ASN A 65 2.90 -34.83 10.07
C ASN A 65 1.39 -34.93 9.83
N ILE A 66 0.67 -33.81 9.79
CA ILE A 66 -0.76 -33.79 9.47
C ILE A 66 -1.04 -33.62 7.96
N GLY A 67 -0.02 -33.75 7.11
CA GLY A 67 -0.17 -33.81 5.66
C GLY A 67 -0.03 -32.49 4.91
N PHE A 68 0.29 -31.37 5.56
CA PHE A 68 0.55 -30.12 4.85
C PHE A 68 1.95 -30.11 4.24
N LYS A 69 2.03 -29.55 3.01
CA LYS A 69 3.33 -29.25 2.40
C LYS A 69 3.98 -28.09 3.12
N VAL A 70 5.21 -28.27 3.57
CA VAL A 70 6.04 -27.26 4.21
C VAL A 70 7.32 -27.03 3.40
N ASN A 71 7.91 -25.86 3.50
CA ASN A 71 9.22 -25.62 2.91
C ASN A 71 10.27 -26.45 3.65
N THR A 72 10.93 -27.37 2.94
CA THR A 72 11.95 -28.28 3.50
C THR A 72 13.35 -27.69 3.55
N LYS A 73 13.54 -26.50 3.00
CA LYS A 73 14.85 -25.84 2.95
C LYS A 73 15.18 -25.03 4.21
N TYR A 74 14.26 -24.97 5.20
CA TYR A 74 14.56 -24.27 6.45
C TYR A 74 15.68 -24.92 7.24
N GLN A 75 16.42 -24.12 8.00
CA GLN A 75 17.49 -24.58 8.88
C GLN A 75 17.43 -23.84 10.22
N ILE A 76 17.76 -24.54 11.29
CA ILE A 76 17.96 -23.94 12.60
C ILE A 76 19.41 -23.49 12.70
N LYS A 77 19.65 -22.23 13.06
CA LYS A 77 20.95 -21.61 13.21
C LYS A 77 21.10 -21.06 14.62
N LYS A 78 22.30 -21.16 15.19
CA LYS A 78 22.59 -20.69 16.55
C LYS A 78 23.10 -19.25 16.59
N THR A 79 23.69 -18.77 15.48
CA THR A 79 24.34 -17.48 15.41
C THR A 79 23.89 -16.71 14.16
N LEU A 80 24.02 -15.37 14.19
CA LEU A 80 23.78 -14.52 13.02
C LEU A 80 24.77 -14.79 11.88
N ILE A 81 26.02 -15.21 12.21
CA ILE A 81 27.02 -15.57 11.21
C ILE A 81 26.56 -16.78 10.39
N GLU A 82 26.04 -17.81 11.08
CA GLU A 82 25.48 -18.99 10.41
C GLU A 82 24.22 -18.65 9.60
N ALA A 83 23.38 -17.74 10.10
CA ALA A 83 22.21 -17.26 9.37
C ALA A 83 22.62 -16.48 8.10
N ASN A 84 23.67 -15.66 8.17
CA ASN A 84 24.23 -14.98 7.01
C ASN A 84 24.82 -15.95 5.97
N SER A 85 25.49 -17.01 6.42
CA SER A 85 25.98 -18.06 5.50
C SER A 85 24.84 -18.77 4.77
N TYR A 86 23.71 -18.98 5.45
CA TYR A 86 22.50 -19.52 4.83
C TYR A 86 21.90 -18.54 3.82
N TYR A 87 21.87 -17.23 4.12
CA TYR A 87 21.46 -16.20 3.18
C TYR A 87 22.29 -16.20 1.90
N ASN A 88 23.63 -16.16 2.04
CA ASN A 88 24.57 -16.16 0.91
C ASN A 88 24.43 -17.41 0.03
N HIS A 89 24.18 -18.58 0.65
CA HIS A 89 23.92 -19.81 -0.08
C HIS A 89 22.68 -19.69 -0.98
N TRP A 90 21.58 -19.12 -0.48
CA TRP A 90 20.34 -19.02 -1.24
C TRP A 90 20.30 -17.81 -2.16
N GLU A 91 21.07 -16.76 -1.93
CA GLU A 91 21.21 -15.64 -2.85
C GLU A 91 21.70 -16.11 -4.24
N THR A 92 22.65 -17.05 -4.26
CA THR A 92 23.19 -17.62 -5.50
C THR A 92 22.45 -18.89 -5.95
N GLY A 93 21.94 -19.68 -5.00
CA GLY A 93 21.29 -20.98 -5.25
C GLY A 93 19.79 -20.92 -5.52
N LYS A 94 19.16 -19.75 -5.45
CA LYS A 94 17.70 -19.59 -5.56
C LYS A 94 17.12 -20.10 -6.87
N GLU A 95 17.88 -20.10 -7.96
CA GLU A 95 17.44 -20.56 -9.28
C GLU A 95 17.23 -22.08 -9.33
N SER A 96 17.79 -22.83 -8.36
CA SER A 96 17.58 -24.27 -8.24
C SER A 96 16.25 -24.66 -7.59
N LEU A 97 15.45 -23.66 -7.14
CA LEU A 97 14.14 -23.89 -6.51
C LEU A 97 13.03 -23.94 -7.57
N ASP A 98 12.03 -24.80 -7.32
CA ASP A 98 10.83 -24.90 -8.15
C ASP A 98 9.85 -23.72 -7.98
N TYR A 99 10.21 -22.73 -7.15
CA TYR A 99 9.43 -21.55 -6.84
C TYR A 99 10.32 -20.32 -6.73
N ALA A 100 9.77 -19.17 -7.07
CA ALA A 100 10.48 -17.88 -6.95
C ALA A 100 10.63 -17.47 -5.48
N THR A 101 11.81 -16.93 -5.12
CA THR A 101 12.08 -16.38 -3.79
C THR A 101 12.81 -15.05 -3.92
N ASP A 102 12.47 -14.10 -3.05
CA ASP A 102 13.01 -12.74 -2.98
C ASP A 102 13.94 -12.50 -1.78
N GLY A 103 14.11 -13.54 -0.95
CA GLY A 103 14.92 -13.47 0.25
C GLY A 103 14.66 -14.63 1.19
N ILE A 104 15.14 -14.49 2.41
CA ILE A 104 14.91 -15.41 3.52
C ILE A 104 14.18 -14.71 4.66
N VAL A 105 13.54 -15.48 5.54
CA VAL A 105 12.97 -14.96 6.79
C VAL A 105 13.67 -15.61 7.97
N VAL A 106 14.32 -14.77 8.78
CA VAL A 106 14.94 -15.17 10.05
C VAL A 106 13.90 -15.01 11.16
N LYS A 107 13.67 -16.07 11.94
CA LYS A 107 12.67 -16.08 13.02
C LYS A 107 13.31 -16.61 14.30
N ILE A 108 12.86 -16.11 15.43
CA ILE A 108 13.14 -16.75 16.72
C ILE A 108 12.38 -18.08 16.76
N ASP A 109 13.08 -19.17 17.07
CA ASP A 109 12.48 -20.54 17.02
C ASP A 109 11.51 -20.79 18.21
N ASN A 110 11.88 -20.40 19.42
CA ASN A 110 11.11 -20.65 20.63
C ASN A 110 9.87 -19.75 20.73
N PHE A 111 8.68 -20.31 20.94
CA PHE A 111 7.42 -19.58 21.00
C PHE A 111 7.26 -18.69 22.24
N ASP A 112 7.83 -19.08 23.39
CA ASP A 112 7.78 -18.25 24.59
C ASP A 112 8.55 -16.95 24.37
N MET A 113 9.70 -17.04 23.71
CA MET A 113 10.48 -15.88 23.30
C MET A 113 9.75 -15.01 22.27
N GLN A 114 9.04 -15.64 21.32
CA GLN A 114 8.20 -14.91 20.37
C GLN A 114 7.09 -14.13 21.10
N ASN A 115 6.46 -14.73 22.11
CA ASN A 115 5.41 -14.11 22.91
C ASN A 115 5.96 -12.93 23.74
N ILE A 116 7.14 -13.05 24.32
CA ILE A 116 7.82 -11.97 25.06
C ILE A 116 8.12 -10.80 24.15
N LEU A 117 8.65 -11.04 22.94
CA LEU A 117 8.96 -9.99 21.96
C LEU A 117 7.69 -9.34 21.38
N GLY A 118 6.63 -10.12 21.28
CA GLY A 118 5.34 -9.66 20.78
C GLY A 118 5.33 -9.21 19.32
N SER A 119 4.33 -8.42 18.98
CA SER A 119 4.09 -7.92 17.62
C SER A 119 3.72 -6.44 17.64
N THR A 120 4.02 -5.75 16.56
CA THR A 120 3.41 -4.46 16.24
C THR A 120 2.07 -4.70 15.55
N ASN A 121 1.34 -3.62 15.26
CA ASN A 121 0.10 -3.73 14.47
C ASN A 121 0.31 -4.27 13.03
N LYS A 122 1.55 -4.28 12.53
CA LYS A 122 1.87 -4.67 11.14
C LYS A 122 2.73 -5.92 11.02
N ALA A 123 3.56 -6.20 12.00
CA ALA A 123 4.55 -7.27 11.88
C ALA A 123 4.99 -7.82 13.26
N PRO A 124 5.38 -9.09 13.34
CA PRO A 124 6.00 -9.65 14.54
C PRO A 124 7.38 -9.02 14.77
N ARG A 125 7.77 -8.84 16.04
CA ARG A 125 9.11 -8.36 16.40
C ARG A 125 10.16 -9.48 16.43
N TRP A 126 9.72 -10.71 16.38
CA TRP A 126 10.54 -11.91 16.41
C TRP A 126 10.89 -12.49 15.02
N ALA A 127 10.52 -11.79 13.94
CA ALA A 127 10.82 -12.20 12.57
C ALA A 127 11.31 -11.02 11.73
N ILE A 128 12.36 -11.26 10.93
CA ILE A 128 12.93 -10.29 10.00
C ILE A 128 13.06 -10.93 8.62
N ALA A 129 12.55 -10.26 7.59
CA ALA A 129 12.80 -10.61 6.20
C ALA A 129 14.12 -9.98 5.74
N VAL A 130 15.01 -10.81 5.23
CA VAL A 130 16.28 -10.39 4.61
C VAL A 130 16.16 -10.65 3.11
N LYS A 131 16.00 -9.58 2.34
CA LYS A 131 15.77 -9.67 0.90
C LYS A 131 17.09 -9.68 0.13
N TYR A 132 17.08 -10.38 -1.01
CA TYR A 132 18.22 -10.34 -1.95
C TYR A 132 18.32 -8.94 -2.57
N PRO A 133 19.51 -8.57 -3.10
CA PRO A 133 19.66 -7.35 -3.86
C PRO A 133 18.64 -7.27 -4.99
N ALA A 134 18.02 -6.11 -5.12
CA ALA A 134 17.03 -5.89 -6.18
C ALA A 134 17.72 -5.82 -7.55
N GLU A 135 17.09 -6.41 -8.55
CA GLU A 135 17.52 -6.30 -9.94
C GLU A 135 17.48 -4.81 -10.37
N GLU A 136 18.56 -4.36 -11.01
CA GLU A 136 18.68 -3.02 -11.59
C GLU A 136 18.77 -3.11 -13.12
N LYS A 137 18.05 -2.24 -13.82
CA LYS A 137 18.14 -2.13 -15.28
C LYS A 137 18.27 -0.69 -15.74
N ALA A 138 19.03 -0.51 -16.80
CA ALA A 138 19.15 0.74 -17.51
C ALA A 138 17.98 0.93 -18.49
N THR A 139 17.48 2.16 -18.59
CA THR A 139 16.45 2.55 -19.55
C THR A 139 16.55 4.04 -19.88
N LYS A 140 15.91 4.45 -20.98
CA LYS A 140 15.94 5.85 -21.41
C LYS A 140 14.73 6.62 -20.87
N LEU A 141 14.95 7.73 -20.19
CA LEU A 141 13.91 8.64 -19.73
C LEU A 141 13.20 9.29 -20.91
N LYS A 142 11.88 9.17 -20.98
CA LYS A 142 11.05 9.82 -22.03
C LYS A 142 10.40 11.09 -21.53
N LYS A 143 9.82 11.03 -20.31
CA LYS A 143 9.00 12.11 -19.78
C LYS A 143 9.00 12.11 -18.27
N LEU A 144 8.77 13.26 -17.66
CA LEU A 144 8.47 13.38 -16.24
C LEU A 144 7.02 13.84 -16.04
N ILE A 145 6.34 13.18 -15.13
CA ILE A 145 4.98 13.51 -14.70
C ILE A 145 5.01 13.89 -13.24
N PHE A 146 4.28 14.95 -12.88
CA PHE A 146 4.13 15.40 -11.49
C PHE A 146 2.73 15.06 -11.02
N GLN A 147 2.62 14.08 -10.13
CA GLN A 147 1.34 13.62 -9.58
C GLN A 147 1.01 14.36 -8.29
N VAL A 148 -0.25 14.76 -8.14
CA VAL A 148 -0.75 15.42 -6.93
C VAL A 148 -1.47 14.38 -6.07
N GLY A 149 -0.94 14.13 -4.89
CA GLY A 149 -1.54 13.22 -3.90
C GLY A 149 -2.74 13.86 -3.16
N ARG A 150 -3.46 13.06 -2.39
CA ARG A 150 -4.61 13.52 -1.57
C ARG A 150 -4.27 14.61 -0.56
N SER A 151 -3.05 14.61 -0.02
CA SER A 151 -2.55 15.64 0.88
C SER A 151 -2.04 16.89 0.16
N GLY A 152 -2.09 16.92 -1.18
CA GLY A 152 -1.48 17.95 -2.01
C GLY A 152 0.00 17.72 -2.32
N ALA A 153 0.64 16.70 -1.77
CA ALA A 153 2.03 16.35 -2.04
C ALA A 153 2.26 16.12 -3.54
N ILE A 154 3.31 16.73 -4.09
CA ILE A 154 3.70 16.56 -5.49
C ILE A 154 4.78 15.50 -5.58
N THR A 155 4.47 14.40 -6.28
CA THR A 155 5.39 13.30 -6.50
C THR A 155 5.84 13.27 -7.95
N PRO A 156 7.14 13.44 -8.24
CA PRO A 156 7.67 13.27 -9.58
C PRO A 156 7.76 11.79 -9.94
N VAL A 157 7.29 11.43 -11.12
CA VAL A 157 7.28 10.07 -11.68
C VAL A 157 7.92 10.08 -13.05
N ALA A 158 8.98 9.31 -13.23
CA ALA A 158 9.63 9.11 -14.50
C ALA A 158 8.83 8.15 -15.38
N GLU A 159 8.57 8.53 -16.64
CA GLU A 159 8.13 7.63 -17.70
C GLU A 159 9.33 7.34 -18.63
N PHE A 160 9.54 6.07 -18.93
CA PHE A 160 10.68 5.60 -19.69
C PHE A 160 10.31 4.46 -20.65
N GLU A 161 11.26 4.03 -21.46
CA GLU A 161 11.08 2.85 -22.31
C GLU A 161 10.80 1.62 -21.46
N SER A 162 9.78 0.84 -21.89
CA SER A 162 9.38 -0.34 -21.13
C SER A 162 10.52 -1.34 -21.00
N ILE A 163 10.76 -1.80 -19.79
CA ILE A 163 11.77 -2.79 -19.45
C ILE A 163 11.13 -3.93 -18.66
N GLU A 164 11.64 -5.15 -18.86
CA GLU A 164 11.33 -6.27 -17.98
C GLU A 164 12.18 -6.19 -16.73
N LEU A 165 11.55 -6.11 -15.55
CA LEU A 165 12.22 -5.96 -14.27
C LEU A 165 11.53 -6.82 -13.21
N ALA A 166 12.25 -7.78 -12.63
CA ALA A 166 11.73 -8.76 -11.67
C ALA A 166 10.39 -9.37 -12.15
N GLY A 167 10.40 -9.93 -13.38
CA GLY A 167 9.27 -10.65 -13.98
C GLY A 167 8.02 -9.82 -14.28
N THR A 168 8.14 -8.50 -14.41
CA THR A 168 7.04 -7.66 -14.90
C THR A 168 7.55 -6.55 -15.80
N SER A 169 6.73 -6.13 -16.76
CA SER A 169 7.01 -4.98 -17.61
C SER A 169 6.76 -3.68 -16.85
N VAL A 170 7.74 -2.80 -16.82
CA VAL A 170 7.74 -1.52 -16.09
C VAL A 170 8.11 -0.39 -17.02
N ASN A 171 7.34 0.70 -17.00
CA ASN A 171 7.57 1.91 -17.79
C ASN A 171 7.43 3.20 -16.98
N ARG A 172 7.23 3.08 -15.66
CA ARG A 172 7.15 4.22 -14.72
C ARG A 172 7.87 3.90 -13.43
N ALA A 173 8.57 4.89 -12.87
CA ALA A 173 9.24 4.79 -11.57
C ALA A 173 9.12 6.10 -10.80
N THR A 174 9.02 5.99 -9.48
CA THR A 174 8.96 7.17 -8.61
C THR A 174 10.34 7.81 -8.46
N LEU A 175 10.33 9.14 -8.31
CA LEU A 175 11.46 9.94 -7.89
C LEU A 175 11.26 10.51 -6.47
N HIS A 176 10.27 10.00 -5.76
CA HIS A 176 9.90 10.31 -4.39
C HIS A 176 9.48 11.77 -4.15
N ASN A 177 10.39 12.73 -4.30
CA ASN A 177 10.17 14.15 -3.99
C ASN A 177 11.11 15.07 -4.77
N ALA A 178 10.92 16.39 -4.61
CA ALA A 178 11.73 17.42 -5.26
C ALA A 178 13.22 17.33 -4.91
N LYS A 179 13.54 17.05 -3.63
CA LYS A 179 14.95 16.93 -3.18
C LYS A 179 15.66 15.77 -3.88
N ARG A 180 14.98 14.63 -4.04
CA ARG A 180 15.54 13.49 -4.76
C ARG A 180 15.73 13.79 -6.23
N LEU A 181 14.75 14.43 -6.88
CA LEU A 181 14.88 14.87 -8.28
C LEU A 181 16.10 15.77 -8.48
N SER A 182 16.27 16.79 -7.64
CA SER A 182 17.43 17.70 -7.70
C SER A 182 18.75 16.96 -7.45
N SER A 183 18.79 16.01 -6.51
CA SER A 183 20.01 15.25 -6.20
C SER A 183 20.46 14.33 -7.33
N LEU A 184 19.55 13.91 -8.20
CA LEU A 184 19.87 13.09 -9.37
C LEU A 184 20.40 13.91 -10.53
N ASP A 185 20.23 15.23 -10.52
CA ASP A 185 20.62 16.10 -11.67
C ASP A 185 20.06 15.53 -12.97
N LEU A 186 18.75 15.23 -12.98
CA LEU A 186 18.09 14.48 -14.05
C LEU A 186 17.81 15.40 -15.25
N HIS A 187 18.20 14.96 -16.44
CA HIS A 187 17.89 15.63 -17.69
C HIS A 187 16.94 14.78 -18.56
N TYR A 188 16.19 15.42 -19.43
CA TYR A 188 15.40 14.69 -20.42
C TYR A 188 16.32 13.85 -21.31
N GLU A 189 15.84 12.66 -21.67
CA GLU A 189 16.58 11.67 -22.45
C GLU A 189 17.79 11.03 -21.75
N ASP A 190 18.02 11.30 -20.47
CA ASP A 190 19.04 10.59 -19.69
C ASP A 190 18.82 9.08 -19.68
N THR A 191 19.93 8.35 -19.65
CA THR A 191 19.90 6.93 -19.30
C THR A 191 19.84 6.82 -17.78
N ILE A 192 18.76 6.24 -17.28
CA ILE A 192 18.48 6.04 -15.85
C ILE A 192 18.58 4.58 -15.45
N ILE A 193 19.00 4.34 -14.22
CA ILE A 193 18.93 3.01 -13.59
C ILE A 193 17.68 2.95 -12.73
N VAL A 194 16.88 1.92 -12.98
CA VAL A 194 15.62 1.65 -12.28
C VAL A 194 15.73 0.31 -11.56
N ARG A 195 15.23 0.25 -10.34
CA ARG A 195 15.00 -0.99 -9.59
C ARG A 195 13.60 -1.00 -8.97
N LYS A 196 13.14 -2.14 -8.47
CA LYS A 196 11.94 -2.21 -7.63
C LYS A 196 12.31 -2.21 -6.15
N ALA A 197 11.95 -1.14 -5.44
CA ALA A 197 12.05 -1.11 -3.99
C ALA A 197 11.14 -2.18 -3.37
N GLY A 198 11.72 -3.10 -2.57
CA GLY A 198 10.98 -4.22 -1.99
C GLY A 198 10.30 -5.12 -3.02
N GLU A 199 10.81 -5.17 -4.26
CA GLU A 199 10.28 -5.91 -5.41
C GLU A 199 8.87 -5.50 -5.89
N ILE A 200 8.37 -4.37 -5.42
CA ILE A 200 7.01 -3.89 -5.74
C ILE A 200 7.04 -2.55 -6.47
N ILE A 201 7.67 -1.54 -5.88
CA ILE A 201 7.59 -0.15 -6.35
C ILE A 201 8.84 0.20 -7.17
N PRO A 202 8.69 0.48 -8.48
CA PRO A 202 9.82 0.96 -9.29
C PRO A 202 10.28 2.35 -8.83
N GLU A 203 11.59 2.50 -8.66
CA GLU A 203 12.24 3.77 -8.30
C GLU A 203 13.48 4.03 -9.17
N VAL A 204 13.77 5.31 -9.42
CA VAL A 204 15.00 5.74 -10.11
C VAL A 204 16.13 5.87 -9.10
N ILE A 205 17.20 5.09 -9.31
CA ILE A 205 18.34 5.03 -8.39
C ILE A 205 19.41 6.05 -8.74
N ARG A 206 19.79 6.11 -10.00
CA ARG A 206 20.85 6.99 -10.50
C ARG A 206 20.71 7.26 -11.99
N VAL A 207 21.45 8.25 -12.45
CA VAL A 207 21.62 8.60 -13.85
C VAL A 207 23.00 8.12 -14.31
N ILE A 208 23.10 7.60 -15.51
CA ILE A 208 24.39 7.30 -16.18
C ILE A 208 24.77 8.54 -16.99
N LYS A 209 25.51 9.45 -16.36
CA LYS A 209 25.85 10.76 -16.95
C LYS A 209 26.77 10.66 -18.18
N GLU A 210 27.50 9.55 -18.28
CA GLU A 210 28.39 9.25 -19.40
C GLU A 210 27.64 9.12 -20.75
N PHE A 211 26.35 8.79 -20.69
CA PHE A 211 25.48 8.68 -21.86
C PHE A 211 24.62 9.93 -22.13
N ARG A 212 24.83 10.98 -21.34
CA ARG A 212 24.07 12.23 -21.50
C ARG A 212 24.49 12.98 -22.77
N THR A 213 23.51 13.44 -23.54
CA THR A 213 23.74 14.31 -24.69
C THR A 213 24.08 15.73 -24.24
N VAL A 214 24.95 16.41 -24.99
CA VAL A 214 25.44 17.77 -24.64
C VAL A 214 24.30 18.80 -24.52
N ASP A 215 23.26 18.68 -25.36
CA ASP A 215 22.14 19.63 -25.43
C ASP A 215 20.94 19.19 -24.55
N SER A 216 21.10 18.20 -23.69
CA SER A 216 20.01 17.72 -22.85
C SER A 216 19.55 18.78 -21.84
N LYS A 217 18.24 18.94 -21.71
CA LYS A 217 17.63 19.93 -20.79
C LYS A 217 17.43 19.38 -19.41
N LEU A 218 17.85 20.11 -18.37
CA LEU A 218 17.60 19.79 -16.98
C LEU A 218 16.08 19.70 -16.73
N VAL A 219 15.66 18.70 -15.98
CA VAL A 219 14.28 18.56 -15.54
C VAL A 219 14.06 19.44 -14.30
N GLU A 220 13.20 20.42 -14.43
CA GLU A 220 12.84 21.32 -13.34
C GLU A 220 11.58 20.86 -12.62
N PHE A 221 11.56 21.03 -11.30
CA PHE A 221 10.35 20.83 -10.51
C PHE A 221 9.38 22.00 -10.73
N PRO A 222 8.06 21.76 -10.90
CA PRO A 222 7.11 22.82 -11.22
C PRO A 222 6.97 23.81 -10.05
N LYS A 223 6.82 25.08 -10.36
CA LYS A 223 6.51 26.13 -9.38
C LYS A 223 5.03 26.17 -9.01
N ASN A 224 4.17 25.70 -9.91
CA ASN A 224 2.72 25.69 -9.76
C ASN A 224 2.18 24.27 -9.81
N CYS A 225 1.06 24.05 -9.17
CA CYS A 225 0.36 22.76 -9.14
C CYS A 225 -0.07 22.34 -10.56
N PRO A 226 0.29 21.14 -11.03
CA PRO A 226 -0.08 20.68 -12.37
C PRO A 226 -1.57 20.46 -12.57
N ALA A 227 -2.37 20.39 -11.48
CA ALA A 227 -3.80 20.14 -11.55
C ALA A 227 -4.67 21.39 -11.40
N CYS A 228 -4.24 22.42 -10.67
CA CYS A 228 -5.05 23.62 -10.39
C CYS A 228 -4.29 24.92 -10.57
N ASN A 229 -3.05 24.89 -11.03
CA ASN A 229 -2.16 26.02 -11.28
C ASN A 229 -1.86 26.94 -10.06
N SER A 230 -2.28 26.58 -8.85
CA SER A 230 -1.96 27.32 -7.63
C SER A 230 -0.47 27.18 -7.32
N LYS A 231 0.13 28.21 -6.72
CA LYS A 231 1.54 28.19 -6.29
C LYS A 231 1.78 27.04 -5.32
N LEU A 232 2.87 26.30 -5.54
CA LEU A 232 3.32 25.24 -4.65
C LEU A 232 4.12 25.83 -3.49
N ILE A 233 4.03 25.16 -2.32
CA ILE A 233 4.76 25.56 -1.11
C ILE A 233 5.57 24.36 -0.63
N GLN A 234 6.78 24.64 -0.17
CA GLN A 234 7.63 23.72 0.57
C GLN A 234 8.04 24.41 1.87
N GLU A 235 7.76 23.78 2.98
CA GLU A 235 8.22 24.27 4.29
C GLU A 235 9.72 23.99 4.46
N GLU A 236 10.45 24.87 5.14
CA GLU A 236 11.92 24.83 5.22
C GLU A 236 12.49 23.50 5.71
N ASN A 237 11.77 22.79 6.58
CA ASN A 237 12.19 21.51 7.16
C ASN A 237 11.52 20.29 6.49
N GLU A 238 10.67 20.47 5.48
CA GLU A 238 10.00 19.37 4.80
C GLU A 238 10.63 19.06 3.43
N ALA A 239 10.81 17.78 3.14
CA ALA A 239 11.24 17.32 1.80
C ALA A 239 10.11 17.33 0.78
N ILE A 240 8.88 17.64 1.20
CA ILE A 240 7.67 17.50 0.41
C ILE A 240 7.16 18.86 -0.03
N THR A 241 7.06 19.06 -1.34
CA THR A 241 6.40 20.23 -1.93
C THR A 241 4.91 19.95 -2.06
N LYS A 242 4.05 20.89 -1.64
CA LYS A 242 2.60 20.67 -1.54
C LYS A 242 1.79 21.75 -2.28
N CYS A 243 0.67 21.34 -2.86
CA CYS A 243 -0.42 22.22 -3.25
C CYS A 243 -1.34 22.48 -2.05
N ILE A 244 -1.42 23.73 -1.60
CA ILE A 244 -2.25 24.13 -0.44
C ILE A 244 -3.69 24.46 -0.81
N ASN A 245 -4.03 24.57 -2.10
CA ASN A 245 -5.39 24.88 -2.54
C ASN A 245 -6.35 23.77 -2.08
N SER A 246 -7.31 24.13 -1.20
CA SER A 246 -8.34 23.21 -0.71
C SER A 246 -9.29 22.73 -1.80
N LYS A 247 -9.49 23.54 -2.85
CA LYS A 247 -10.36 23.25 -4.00
C LYS A 247 -9.64 22.56 -5.16
N CYS A 248 -8.41 22.06 -4.93
CA CYS A 248 -7.66 21.36 -5.98
C CYS A 248 -8.38 20.05 -6.39
N PRO A 249 -8.76 19.88 -7.67
CA PRO A 249 -9.51 18.69 -8.10
C PRO A 249 -8.70 17.39 -7.92
N ALA A 250 -7.38 17.43 -8.02
CA ALA A 250 -6.55 16.25 -7.80
C ALA A 250 -6.54 15.82 -6.32
N LYS A 251 -6.58 16.76 -5.37
CA LYS A 251 -6.73 16.46 -3.94
C LYS A 251 -8.07 15.79 -3.66
N LEU A 252 -9.15 16.35 -4.22
CA LEU A 252 -10.50 15.76 -4.10
C LEU A 252 -10.53 14.34 -4.66
N LYS A 253 -10.05 14.14 -5.89
CA LYS A 253 -9.96 12.79 -6.49
C LYS A 253 -9.15 11.82 -5.64
N GLY A 254 -8.03 12.28 -5.07
CA GLY A 254 -7.21 11.49 -4.17
C GLY A 254 -7.92 11.13 -2.87
N LEU A 255 -8.67 12.07 -2.28
CA LEU A 255 -9.47 11.87 -1.07
C LEU A 255 -10.63 10.89 -1.33
N LEU A 256 -11.36 11.04 -2.43
CA LEU A 256 -12.43 10.13 -2.83
C LEU A 256 -11.91 8.70 -3.05
N ARG A 257 -10.78 8.53 -3.76
CA ARG A 257 -10.14 7.21 -3.91
C ARG A 257 -9.77 6.57 -2.58
N HIS A 258 -9.31 7.37 -1.62
CA HIS A 258 -9.02 6.89 -0.28
C HIS A 258 -10.28 6.49 0.47
N TRP A 259 -11.32 7.32 0.42
CA TRP A 259 -12.61 7.07 1.06
C TRP A 259 -13.24 5.75 0.58
N VAL A 260 -13.27 5.52 -0.74
CA VAL A 260 -13.89 4.32 -1.31
C VAL A 260 -13.01 3.07 -1.25
N SER A 261 -11.78 3.19 -0.79
CA SER A 261 -10.80 2.09 -0.77
C SER A 261 -11.23 0.95 0.17
N LYS A 262 -10.69 -0.26 -0.08
CA LYS A 262 -10.96 -1.47 0.71
C LYS A 262 -10.68 -1.31 2.21
N GLY A 263 -9.68 -0.50 2.58
CA GLY A 263 -9.33 -0.21 3.98
C GLY A 263 -10.31 0.74 4.68
N SER A 264 -11.05 1.53 3.92
CA SER A 264 -12.03 2.51 4.39
C SER A 264 -13.45 2.02 4.13
N MET A 265 -14.26 2.73 3.33
CA MET A 265 -15.68 2.44 3.13
C MET A 265 -15.93 1.25 2.21
N ASN A 266 -14.94 0.81 1.42
CA ASN A 266 -14.99 -0.33 0.52
C ASN A 266 -16.19 -0.29 -0.42
N ILE A 267 -16.26 0.75 -1.25
CA ILE A 267 -17.35 0.94 -2.22
C ILE A 267 -16.91 0.33 -3.56
N ASP A 268 -17.37 -0.88 -3.83
CA ASP A 268 -17.07 -1.57 -5.08
C ASP A 268 -17.75 -0.87 -6.27
N GLY A 269 -17.05 -0.87 -7.42
CA GLY A 269 -17.52 -0.18 -8.63
C GLY A 269 -17.13 1.29 -8.74
N LEU A 270 -16.73 1.95 -7.64
CA LEU A 270 -16.30 3.35 -7.64
C LEU A 270 -14.77 3.46 -7.81
N GLY A 271 -14.29 2.99 -8.94
CA GLY A 271 -12.87 3.05 -9.29
C GLY A 271 -12.41 4.43 -9.77
N GLU A 272 -11.09 4.57 -10.00
CA GLU A 272 -10.45 5.84 -10.40
C GLU A 272 -11.11 6.50 -11.62
N LYS A 273 -11.50 5.72 -12.63
CA LYS A 273 -12.13 6.24 -13.85
C LYS A 273 -13.47 6.92 -13.55
N ILE A 274 -14.30 6.28 -12.73
CA ILE A 274 -15.62 6.82 -12.35
C ILE A 274 -15.45 8.05 -11.47
N ILE A 275 -14.56 8.02 -10.48
CA ILE A 275 -14.24 9.18 -9.65
C ILE A 275 -13.80 10.37 -10.51
N ASN A 276 -12.96 10.12 -11.52
CA ASN A 276 -12.48 11.17 -12.41
C ASN A 276 -13.63 11.80 -13.21
N GLN A 277 -14.57 11.00 -13.73
CA GLN A 277 -15.76 11.50 -14.43
C GLN A 277 -16.63 12.31 -13.47
N LEU A 278 -17.04 11.75 -12.32
CA LEU A 278 -17.89 12.42 -11.34
C LEU A 278 -17.34 13.79 -10.90
N VAL A 279 -16.04 13.89 -10.69
CA VAL A 279 -15.41 15.16 -10.32
C VAL A 279 -15.29 16.12 -11.49
N ASN A 280 -14.97 15.63 -12.69
CA ASN A 280 -14.84 16.49 -13.89
C ASN A 280 -16.17 17.07 -14.32
N GLU A 281 -17.25 16.29 -14.28
CA GLU A 281 -18.61 16.71 -14.60
C GLU A 281 -19.27 17.54 -13.46
N GLY A 282 -18.59 17.64 -12.31
CA GLY A 282 -19.04 18.45 -11.18
C GLY A 282 -20.15 17.83 -10.32
N TYR A 283 -20.47 16.55 -10.53
CA TYR A 283 -21.44 15.80 -9.70
C TYR A 283 -20.96 15.61 -8.26
N VAL A 284 -19.64 15.49 -8.04
CA VAL A 284 -19.04 15.27 -6.73
C VAL A 284 -17.97 16.34 -6.46
N LYS A 285 -18.19 17.14 -5.43
CA LYS A 285 -17.30 18.20 -4.94
C LYS A 285 -16.79 17.94 -3.52
N SER A 286 -17.36 16.91 -2.85
CA SER A 286 -16.98 16.46 -1.50
C SER A 286 -17.27 14.97 -1.35
N ILE A 287 -16.80 14.36 -0.25
CA ILE A 287 -17.17 12.98 0.12
C ILE A 287 -18.67 12.85 0.33
N ALA A 288 -19.31 13.86 0.95
CA ALA A 288 -20.74 13.83 1.23
C ALA A 288 -21.60 13.76 -0.04
N ASP A 289 -21.13 14.33 -1.15
CA ASP A 289 -21.88 14.32 -2.41
C ASP A 289 -21.97 12.92 -3.02
N LEU A 290 -21.08 12.00 -2.68
CA LEU A 290 -21.21 10.59 -3.07
C LEU A 290 -22.54 9.98 -2.59
N TYR A 291 -22.99 10.38 -1.40
CA TYR A 291 -24.21 9.88 -0.77
C TYR A 291 -25.50 10.60 -1.23
N LYS A 292 -25.35 11.60 -2.10
CA LYS A 292 -26.44 12.36 -2.75
C LYS A 292 -26.56 12.01 -4.23
N LEU A 293 -25.74 11.11 -4.75
CA LEU A 293 -25.79 10.70 -6.15
C LEU A 293 -27.12 10.00 -6.45
N GLU A 294 -27.71 10.39 -7.55
CA GLU A 294 -28.93 9.80 -8.13
C GLU A 294 -28.58 9.00 -9.37
N ILE A 295 -29.49 8.10 -9.77
CA ILE A 295 -29.25 7.21 -10.91
C ILE A 295 -29.02 7.99 -12.21
N ASP A 296 -29.76 9.08 -12.42
CA ASP A 296 -29.66 9.88 -13.64
C ASP A 296 -28.24 10.44 -13.85
N SER A 297 -27.63 10.97 -12.78
CA SER A 297 -26.24 11.46 -12.83
C SER A 297 -25.24 10.36 -13.18
N LEU A 298 -25.51 9.11 -12.81
CA LEU A 298 -24.65 7.98 -13.12
C LEU A 298 -24.83 7.48 -14.54
N LEU A 299 -26.04 7.57 -15.09
CA LEU A 299 -26.34 7.17 -16.48
C LEU A 299 -25.71 8.11 -17.51
N GLU A 300 -25.41 9.35 -17.14
CA GLU A 300 -24.69 10.30 -17.99
C GLU A 300 -23.18 10.00 -18.11
N LEU A 301 -22.63 9.14 -17.23
CA LEU A 301 -21.22 8.78 -17.29
C LEU A 301 -20.91 7.85 -18.46
N GLU A 302 -19.75 8.04 -19.08
CA GLU A 302 -19.30 7.17 -20.18
C GLU A 302 -19.24 5.70 -19.76
N ARG A 303 -19.85 4.83 -20.58
CA ARG A 303 -19.85 3.36 -20.39
C ARG A 303 -20.51 2.90 -19.09
N PHE A 304 -21.46 3.67 -18.58
CA PHE A 304 -22.18 3.36 -17.36
C PHE A 304 -23.66 3.06 -17.70
N GLY A 305 -24.08 1.81 -17.54
CA GLY A 305 -25.46 1.39 -17.80
C GLY A 305 -26.26 1.22 -16.51
N GLU A 306 -27.59 1.08 -16.60
CA GLU A 306 -28.53 0.98 -15.47
C GLU A 306 -28.10 -0.04 -14.41
N LYS A 307 -27.68 -1.25 -14.83
CA LYS A 307 -27.25 -2.30 -13.90
C LYS A 307 -26.03 -1.86 -13.06
N SER A 308 -25.06 -1.18 -13.70
CA SER A 308 -23.86 -0.69 -13.02
C SER A 308 -24.20 0.47 -12.09
N ALA A 309 -25.09 1.38 -12.51
CA ALA A 309 -25.57 2.51 -11.72
C ALA A 309 -26.30 2.01 -10.45
N ASN A 310 -27.26 1.11 -10.60
CA ASN A 310 -28.00 0.54 -9.48
C ASN A 310 -27.06 -0.20 -8.51
N ASN A 311 -26.14 -1.03 -9.00
CA ASN A 311 -25.18 -1.72 -8.16
C ASN A 311 -24.30 -0.74 -7.37
N LEU A 312 -23.84 0.33 -8.01
CA LEU A 312 -23.02 1.35 -7.35
C LEU A 312 -23.79 2.06 -6.24
N LEU A 313 -25.05 2.46 -6.49
CA LEU A 313 -25.90 3.09 -5.47
C LEU A 313 -26.16 2.17 -4.27
N ILE A 314 -26.34 0.87 -4.52
CA ILE A 314 -26.45 -0.14 -3.45
C ILE A 314 -25.17 -0.15 -2.63
N GLN A 315 -23.99 -0.23 -3.27
CA GLN A 315 -22.69 -0.25 -2.58
C GLN A 315 -22.43 1.03 -1.77
N ILE A 316 -22.79 2.21 -2.32
CA ILE A 316 -22.70 3.48 -1.60
C ILE A 316 -23.60 3.44 -0.36
N ASN A 317 -24.83 2.96 -0.48
CA ASN A 317 -25.76 2.91 0.65
C ASN A 317 -25.31 1.89 1.73
N GLU A 318 -24.85 0.71 1.32
CA GLU A 318 -24.29 -0.29 2.24
C GLU A 318 -23.06 0.23 2.99
N SER A 319 -22.28 1.10 2.36
CA SER A 319 -21.07 1.66 2.98
C SER A 319 -21.38 2.50 4.24
N LYS A 320 -22.59 3.08 4.36
CA LYS A 320 -23.03 3.83 5.54
C LYS A 320 -22.97 3.01 6.84
N ASN A 321 -23.10 1.69 6.74
CA ASN A 321 -23.06 0.76 7.86
C ASN A 321 -21.64 0.32 8.25
N LYS A 322 -20.58 0.89 7.65
CA LYS A 322 -19.21 0.55 8.02
C LYS A 322 -18.86 1.09 9.40
N ASN A 323 -18.04 0.33 10.12
CA ASN A 323 -17.59 0.68 11.46
C ASN A 323 -16.94 2.07 11.50
N TRP A 324 -17.16 2.81 12.57
CA TRP A 324 -16.66 4.17 12.80
C TRP A 324 -15.16 4.34 12.52
N HIS A 325 -14.31 3.38 12.94
CA HIS A 325 -12.87 3.48 12.67
C HIS A 325 -12.52 3.51 11.17
N LYS A 326 -13.35 2.88 10.31
CA LYS A 326 -13.15 2.91 8.86
C LYS A 326 -13.55 4.24 8.26
N GLN A 327 -14.62 4.84 8.77
CA GLN A 327 -15.04 6.19 8.40
C GLN A 327 -13.95 7.19 8.80
N LEU A 328 -13.48 7.13 10.04
CA LEU A 328 -12.42 8.00 10.56
C LEU A 328 -11.12 7.88 9.74
N TYR A 329 -10.70 6.65 9.40
CA TYR A 329 -9.57 6.45 8.50
C TYR A 329 -9.82 7.03 7.11
N GLY A 330 -11.03 6.90 6.58
CA GLY A 330 -11.45 7.40 5.27
C GLY A 330 -11.42 8.93 5.14
N LEU A 331 -11.64 9.67 6.23
CA LEU A 331 -11.52 11.13 6.25
C LEU A 331 -10.10 11.61 5.91
N GLY A 332 -9.10 10.76 6.04
CA GLY A 332 -7.74 11.04 5.60
C GLY A 332 -7.01 12.10 6.44
N ILE A 333 -7.36 12.21 7.72
CA ILE A 333 -6.67 13.10 8.68
C ILE A 333 -5.17 12.77 8.68
N PRO A 334 -4.27 13.76 8.53
CA PRO A 334 -2.83 13.53 8.55
C PRO A 334 -2.39 12.74 9.79
N HIS A 335 -1.43 11.83 9.62
CA HIS A 335 -0.91 10.91 10.65
C HIS A 335 -1.91 9.89 11.23
N ILE A 336 -3.20 9.94 10.85
CA ILE A 336 -4.20 8.98 11.29
C ILE A 336 -4.33 7.88 10.23
N GLY A 337 -3.50 6.86 10.37
CA GLY A 337 -3.61 5.61 9.59
C GLY A 337 -4.68 4.67 10.17
N GLU A 338 -4.89 3.52 9.53
CA GLU A 338 -5.92 2.53 9.94
C GLU A 338 -5.77 2.10 11.41
N ALA A 339 -4.55 1.85 11.88
CA ALA A 339 -4.29 1.47 13.27
C ALA A 339 -4.64 2.58 14.26
N ASN A 340 -4.26 3.83 13.94
CA ASN A 340 -4.56 4.99 14.78
C ASN A 340 -6.05 5.30 14.79
N ALA A 341 -6.74 5.19 13.64
CA ALA A 341 -8.19 5.34 13.56
C ALA A 341 -8.91 4.30 14.44
N LYS A 342 -8.44 3.04 14.43
CA LYS A 342 -8.96 1.99 15.30
C LYS A 342 -8.70 2.27 16.78
N SER A 343 -7.56 2.85 17.14
CA SER A 343 -7.26 3.25 18.52
C SER A 343 -8.14 4.42 18.97
N LEU A 344 -8.28 5.45 18.12
CA LEU A 344 -9.18 6.60 18.38
C LEU A 344 -10.62 6.14 18.57
N SER A 345 -11.12 5.24 17.72
CA SER A 345 -12.51 4.78 17.79
C SER A 345 -12.86 3.95 19.03
N LYS A 346 -11.87 3.49 19.77
CA LYS A 346 -12.07 2.85 21.08
C LYS A 346 -12.27 3.87 22.20
N ASN A 347 -11.76 5.09 22.03
CA ASN A 347 -11.81 6.15 23.03
C ASN A 347 -12.87 7.20 22.72
N PHE A 348 -13.21 7.38 21.44
CA PHE A 348 -14.18 8.35 20.96
C PHE A 348 -15.13 7.66 19.97
N HIS A 349 -16.42 7.72 20.26
CA HIS A 349 -17.42 6.89 19.56
C HIS A 349 -18.05 7.56 18.34
N SER A 350 -17.81 8.86 18.16
CA SER A 350 -18.31 9.62 17.00
C SER A 350 -17.36 10.74 16.58
N ILE A 351 -17.61 11.34 15.41
CA ILE A 351 -16.85 12.49 14.92
C ILE A 351 -17.13 13.74 15.75
N GLU A 352 -18.36 13.89 16.27
CA GLU A 352 -18.79 15.00 17.10
C GLU A 352 -18.04 14.96 18.45
N GLU A 353 -17.96 13.78 19.07
CA GLU A 353 -17.21 13.58 20.31
C GLU A 353 -15.73 13.92 20.12
N LEU A 354 -15.11 13.38 19.04
CA LEU A 354 -13.72 13.67 18.72
C LEU A 354 -13.49 15.16 18.44
N ASN A 355 -14.42 15.84 17.76
CA ASN A 355 -14.36 17.28 17.48
C ASN A 355 -14.46 18.10 18.78
N THR A 356 -15.35 17.73 19.68
CA THR A 356 -15.51 18.38 20.99
C THR A 356 -14.23 18.24 21.83
N VAL A 357 -13.70 17.03 21.91
CA VAL A 357 -12.45 16.77 22.64
C VAL A 357 -11.26 17.50 22.01
N ALA A 358 -11.17 17.56 20.68
CA ALA A 358 -10.11 18.29 20.00
C ALA A 358 -10.11 19.79 20.31
N LYS A 359 -11.27 20.38 20.63
CA LYS A 359 -11.42 21.79 20.97
C LYS A 359 -11.29 22.08 22.47
N GLU A 360 -11.91 21.25 23.31
CA GLU A 360 -12.09 21.55 24.74
C GLU A 360 -11.05 20.86 25.61
N ALA A 361 -10.58 19.67 25.24
CA ALA A 361 -9.67 18.86 26.03
C ALA A 361 -8.67 18.08 25.16
N PRO A 362 -7.87 18.77 24.30
CA PRO A 362 -7.01 18.10 23.30
C PRO A 362 -5.97 17.18 23.91
N GLU A 363 -5.60 17.35 25.18
CA GLU A 363 -4.66 16.46 25.86
C GLU A 363 -5.19 15.02 26.00
N ASN A 364 -6.51 14.82 26.01
CA ASN A 364 -7.09 13.48 26.03
C ASN A 364 -6.71 12.67 24.80
N ILE A 365 -6.42 13.33 23.67
CA ILE A 365 -5.93 12.67 22.45
C ILE A 365 -4.49 12.20 22.65
N SER A 366 -3.63 13.05 23.23
CA SER A 366 -2.21 12.70 23.45
C SER A 366 -2.00 11.69 24.56
N ASN A 367 -2.97 11.51 25.47
CA ASN A 367 -2.94 10.49 26.52
C ASN A 367 -3.18 9.06 25.99
N ILE A 368 -3.67 8.93 24.76
CA ILE A 368 -3.83 7.62 24.12
C ILE A 368 -2.44 7.06 23.79
N TYR A 369 -2.19 5.81 24.18
CA TYR A 369 -0.91 5.15 23.89
C TYR A 369 -0.56 5.19 22.39
N GLY A 370 0.63 5.72 22.09
CA GLY A 370 1.13 5.87 20.73
C GLY A 370 0.73 7.16 20.01
N PHE A 371 0.00 8.07 20.70
CA PHE A 371 -0.36 9.38 20.15
C PHE A 371 0.55 10.48 20.74
N GLY A 372 1.32 11.11 19.86
CA GLY A 372 2.16 12.27 20.21
C GLY A 372 1.51 13.60 19.81
N ASN A 373 2.20 14.69 20.13
CA ASN A 373 1.75 16.05 19.81
C ASN A 373 1.49 16.28 18.32
N GLU A 374 2.24 15.64 17.42
CA GLU A 374 2.03 15.75 15.97
C GLU A 374 0.64 15.27 15.56
N MET A 375 0.20 14.11 16.07
CA MET A 375 -1.12 13.57 15.75
C MET A 375 -2.24 14.41 16.37
N LYS A 376 -2.07 14.84 17.63
CA LYS A 376 -2.99 15.76 18.30
C LYS A 376 -3.18 17.03 17.48
N ASN A 377 -2.09 17.69 17.11
CA ASN A 377 -2.12 18.93 16.35
C ASN A 377 -2.71 18.75 14.95
N ALA A 378 -2.45 17.60 14.31
CA ALA A 378 -3.04 17.27 13.01
C ALA A 378 -4.56 17.10 13.08
N ILE A 379 -5.09 16.50 14.15
CA ILE A 379 -6.53 16.35 14.41
C ILE A 379 -7.15 17.72 14.65
N ILE A 380 -6.58 18.56 15.51
CA ILE A 380 -7.06 19.92 15.80
C ILE A 380 -7.12 20.73 14.50
N LYS A 381 -6.00 20.79 13.77
CA LYS A 381 -5.92 21.53 12.49
C LYS A 381 -6.92 21.03 11.44
N TRP A 382 -7.21 19.74 11.45
CA TRP A 382 -8.20 19.17 10.54
C TRP A 382 -9.61 19.65 10.88
N PHE A 383 -9.96 19.73 12.17
CA PHE A 383 -11.26 20.26 12.60
C PHE A 383 -11.38 21.79 12.49
N ASP A 384 -10.26 22.53 12.47
CA ASP A 384 -10.27 23.98 12.26
C ASP A 384 -10.54 24.39 10.81
N ASP A 385 -10.40 23.46 9.85
CA ASP A 385 -10.70 23.72 8.45
C ASP A 385 -12.22 23.77 8.22
N SER A 386 -12.73 24.90 7.68
CA SER A 386 -14.15 25.14 7.44
C SER A 386 -14.78 24.14 6.46
N ASN A 387 -13.99 23.62 5.48
CA ASN A 387 -14.48 22.60 4.56
C ASN A 387 -14.72 21.27 5.28
N ASN A 388 -13.84 20.91 6.21
CA ASN A 388 -13.98 19.70 7.02
C ASN A 388 -15.14 19.84 8.01
N GLN A 389 -15.34 21.03 8.58
CA GLN A 389 -16.53 21.32 9.43
C GLN A 389 -17.84 21.19 8.64
N THR A 390 -17.84 21.58 7.36
CA THR A 390 -19.01 21.39 6.48
C THR A 390 -19.22 19.91 6.12
N LEU A 391 -18.12 19.16 5.97
CA LEU A 391 -18.18 17.73 5.63
C LEU A 391 -18.80 16.88 6.74
N ILE A 392 -18.57 17.22 8.00
CA ILE A 392 -19.03 16.43 9.17
C ILE A 392 -20.46 16.83 9.63
N LYS A 393 -21.04 17.88 9.11
CA LYS A 393 -22.47 18.28 9.26
C LYS A 393 -23.34 17.54 8.25
#